data_a718442998983a0c868ed0b41a16f1db
#
_entry.id   a718442998983a0c868ed0b41a16f1db
#
_cell.length_a   1.000
_cell.length_b   1.000
_cell.length_c   1.000
_cell.angle_alpha   90.00
_cell.angle_beta   90.00
_cell.angle_gamma   90.00
#
_symmetry.space_group_name_H-M   'P 1'
#
loop_
_entity.id
_entity.type
_entity.pdbx_description
1 polymer ?
#
loop_
_entity_poly.entity_id
_entity_poly.type
_entity_poly.pdbx_seq_one_letter_code
_entity_poly.pdbx_strand_id
1 'polypeptide(L)'
;MPEPKFRTIEPKILYFGTPVALISSLNEDGTTNLAPMSSFWALGWTLLLGLLDETKTAENLARHPECVVNLPEPNMWREVEKLAPLTGKNPVPQIKAKQFRFEKDKFGVSGLTPIASEIVQPARAEQCPVHMEARVTKLHRMGGEKLQKLGGGLAAEVEIIRVHVAADLVVGESYIDPSKWSPLIYNFRHYFRLADKELGKTFRAEK
;
A
#
# COMPACT_ATOMS: atom_id res chain seq x y z
N MET A 1 -25.19 37.21 7.97
CA MET A 1 -23.80 37.10 8.44
C MET A 1 -23.02 36.39 7.38
N PRO A 2 -21.80 36.77 7.03
CA PRO A 2 -20.99 36.01 6.08
C PRO A 2 -20.76 34.58 6.61
N GLU A 3 -20.83 33.58 5.74
CA GLU A 3 -20.56 32.20 6.11
C GLU A 3 -19.13 32.08 6.68
N PRO A 4 -18.93 31.30 7.73
CA PRO A 4 -17.61 31.15 8.31
C PRO A 4 -16.62 30.52 7.30
N LYS A 5 -15.43 31.09 7.19
CA LYS A 5 -14.37 30.64 6.29
C LYS A 5 -13.92 29.19 6.59
N PHE A 6 -14.05 28.74 7.84
CA PHE A 6 -13.71 27.39 8.28
C PHE A 6 -14.87 26.78 9.05
N ARG A 7 -15.03 25.47 8.91
CA ARG A 7 -15.99 24.67 9.68
C ARG A 7 -15.26 23.54 10.39
N THR A 8 -15.58 23.35 11.66
CA THR A 8 -15.11 22.16 12.39
C THR A 8 -15.96 20.96 12.01
N ILE A 9 -15.31 19.90 11.58
CA ILE A 9 -15.94 18.64 11.18
C ILE A 9 -15.20 17.44 11.77
N GLU A 10 -15.86 16.29 11.78
CA GLU A 10 -15.26 15.01 12.15
C GLU A 10 -15.37 14.03 10.97
N PRO A 11 -14.40 14.04 10.04
CA PRO A 11 -14.46 13.18 8.86
C PRO A 11 -14.25 11.71 9.25
N LYS A 12 -14.90 10.79 8.52
CA LYS A 12 -14.82 9.35 8.77
C LYS A 12 -13.42 8.76 8.49
N ILE A 13 -12.63 9.40 7.66
CA ILE A 13 -11.27 9.02 7.28
C ILE A 13 -10.43 10.27 7.04
N LEU A 14 -9.09 10.11 7.13
CA LEU A 14 -8.13 11.22 7.01
C LEU A 14 -7.16 11.00 5.82
N TYR A 15 -7.62 10.38 4.75
CA TYR A 15 -6.82 10.21 3.53
C TYR A 15 -7.00 11.38 2.58
N PHE A 16 -6.08 12.33 2.62
CA PHE A 16 -6.05 13.57 1.84
C PHE A 16 -5.13 13.42 0.60
N GLY A 17 -5.40 12.43 -0.24
CA GLY A 17 -4.61 12.19 -1.45
C GLY A 17 -3.32 11.42 -1.17
N THR A 18 -3.41 10.20 -0.65
CA THR A 18 -2.27 9.30 -0.42
C THR A 18 -2.13 8.31 -1.57
N PRO A 19 -0.89 7.90 -1.93
CA PRO A 19 -0.71 6.85 -2.93
C PRO A 19 -1.26 5.52 -2.41
N VAL A 20 -1.65 4.64 -3.34
CA VAL A 20 -2.04 3.25 -3.06
C VAL A 20 -0.83 2.34 -3.24
N ALA A 21 -0.68 1.37 -2.36
CA ALA A 21 0.23 0.25 -2.51
C ALA A 21 -0.52 -1.08 -2.38
N LEU A 22 -0.03 -2.11 -3.04
CA LEU A 22 -0.39 -3.50 -2.83
C LEU A 22 0.74 -4.17 -2.06
N ILE A 23 0.46 -4.59 -0.82
CA ILE A 23 1.46 -5.23 0.04
C ILE A 23 1.37 -6.74 -0.12
N SER A 24 2.43 -7.34 -0.63
CA SER A 24 2.64 -8.79 -0.62
C SER A 24 3.28 -9.21 0.69
N SER A 25 2.78 -10.28 1.30
CA SER A 25 3.34 -10.89 2.52
C SER A 25 3.14 -12.39 2.51
N LEU A 26 3.99 -13.16 3.21
CA LEU A 26 4.00 -14.60 3.14
C LEU A 26 3.01 -15.22 4.14
N ASN A 27 2.08 -16.06 3.65
CA ASN A 27 1.20 -16.87 4.46
C ASN A 27 1.96 -18.05 5.11
N GLU A 28 1.34 -18.71 6.11
CA GLU A 28 1.93 -19.85 6.83
C GLU A 28 2.24 -21.04 5.92
N ASP A 29 1.49 -21.21 4.86
CA ASP A 29 1.62 -22.28 3.88
C ASP A 29 2.56 -21.94 2.70
N GLY A 30 3.28 -20.81 2.79
CA GLY A 30 4.20 -20.36 1.76
C GLY A 30 3.54 -19.64 0.57
N THR A 31 2.22 -19.52 0.53
CA THR A 31 1.54 -18.70 -0.50
C THR A 31 1.64 -17.21 -0.18
N THR A 32 1.53 -16.36 -1.20
CA THR A 32 1.57 -14.90 -1.00
C THR A 32 0.18 -14.32 -0.78
N ASN A 33 0.00 -13.61 0.34
CA ASN A 33 -1.15 -12.74 0.56
C ASN A 33 -0.89 -11.38 -0.10
N LEU A 34 -1.92 -10.78 -0.71
CA LEU A 34 -1.88 -9.45 -1.32
C LEU A 34 -2.96 -8.57 -0.70
N ALA A 35 -2.61 -7.33 -0.31
CA ALA A 35 -3.55 -6.42 0.35
C ALA A 35 -3.34 -4.97 -0.08
N PRO A 36 -4.39 -4.24 -0.49
CA PRO A 36 -4.30 -2.82 -0.80
C PRO A 36 -4.21 -1.99 0.48
N MET A 37 -3.43 -0.93 0.45
CA MET A 37 -3.35 0.06 1.51
C MET A 37 -2.92 1.43 0.97
N SER A 38 -3.23 2.48 1.75
CA SER A 38 -2.81 3.86 1.48
C SER A 38 -2.21 4.53 2.74
N SER A 39 -1.98 3.75 3.79
CA SER A 39 -1.40 4.20 5.05
C SER A 39 0.11 3.97 5.05
N PHE A 40 0.83 4.57 4.12
CA PHE A 40 2.29 4.44 4.07
C PHE A 40 2.97 5.72 3.60
N TRP A 41 4.24 5.87 3.97
CA TRP A 41 5.11 6.95 3.50
C TRP A 41 6.58 6.53 3.58
N ALA A 42 7.44 7.22 2.82
CA ALA A 42 8.86 6.92 2.69
C ALA A 42 9.74 8.03 3.26
N LEU A 43 10.82 7.63 3.90
CA LEU A 43 11.94 8.52 4.26
C LEU A 43 13.25 7.80 3.91
N GLY A 44 13.93 8.28 2.87
CA GLY A 44 15.07 7.57 2.30
C GLY A 44 14.67 6.17 1.81
N TRP A 45 15.39 5.15 2.24
CA TRP A 45 15.14 3.74 1.92
C TRP A 45 14.32 3.02 3.01
N THR A 46 13.63 3.77 3.84
CA THR A 46 12.73 3.23 4.87
C THR A 46 11.29 3.64 4.59
N LEU A 47 10.35 2.70 4.70
CA LEU A 47 8.92 2.97 4.68
C LEU A 47 8.31 2.72 6.07
N LEU A 48 7.28 3.48 6.40
CA LEU A 48 6.34 3.15 7.46
C LEU A 48 5.02 2.70 6.85
N LEU A 49 4.58 1.49 7.21
CA LEU A 49 3.30 0.91 6.80
C LEU A 49 2.34 0.91 8.00
N GLY A 50 1.24 1.66 7.90
CA GLY A 50 0.19 1.68 8.93
C GLY A 50 -0.80 0.55 8.73
N LEU A 51 -0.87 -0.40 9.66
CA LEU A 51 -1.69 -1.61 9.58
C LEU A 51 -2.66 -1.69 10.76
N LEU A 52 -3.89 -2.15 10.51
CA LEU A 52 -4.75 -2.58 11.62
C LEU A 52 -4.29 -3.96 12.11
N ASP A 53 -4.33 -4.19 13.43
CA ASP A 53 -3.91 -5.44 14.07
C ASP A 53 -4.66 -6.66 13.50
N GLU A 54 -5.95 -6.51 13.24
CA GLU A 54 -6.83 -7.54 12.70
C GLU A 54 -6.69 -7.74 11.17
N THR A 55 -5.46 -7.58 10.62
CA THR A 55 -5.18 -7.84 9.21
C THR A 55 -4.26 -9.05 9.03
N LYS A 56 -4.43 -9.76 7.90
CA LYS A 56 -3.53 -10.87 7.56
C LYS A 56 -2.11 -10.37 7.30
N THR A 57 -1.96 -9.18 6.73
CA THR A 57 -0.66 -8.55 6.50
C THR A 57 0.08 -8.32 7.82
N ALA A 58 -0.59 -7.75 8.85
CA ALA A 58 0.02 -7.54 10.16
C ALA A 58 0.49 -8.85 10.80
N GLU A 59 -0.34 -9.90 10.75
CA GLU A 59 -0.01 -11.24 11.23
C GLU A 59 1.19 -11.83 10.48
N ASN A 60 1.17 -11.75 9.16
CA ASN A 60 2.24 -12.28 8.32
C ASN A 60 3.57 -11.57 8.61
N LEU A 61 3.60 -10.23 8.68
CA LEU A 61 4.82 -9.47 8.92
C LEU A 61 5.40 -9.69 10.33
N ALA A 62 4.55 -9.99 11.32
CA ALA A 62 5.01 -10.35 12.66
C ALA A 62 5.67 -11.75 12.70
N ARG A 63 5.23 -12.68 11.84
CA ARG A 63 5.73 -14.05 11.75
C ARG A 63 6.90 -14.18 10.77
N HIS A 64 6.79 -13.54 9.62
CA HIS A 64 7.78 -13.56 8.53
C HIS A 64 8.04 -12.11 8.09
N PRO A 65 9.16 -11.51 8.50
CA PRO A 65 9.39 -10.07 8.39
C PRO A 65 9.86 -9.63 7.00
N GLU A 66 9.24 -10.15 5.94
CA GLU A 66 9.51 -9.79 4.55
C GLU A 66 8.22 -9.39 3.83
N CYS A 67 8.32 -8.42 2.95
CA CYS A 67 7.22 -7.99 2.10
C CYS A 67 7.70 -7.42 0.77
N VAL A 68 6.74 -7.26 -0.15
CA VAL A 68 6.92 -6.41 -1.33
C VAL A 68 5.87 -5.31 -1.30
N VAL A 69 6.31 -4.09 -1.52
CA VAL A 69 5.44 -2.94 -1.73
C VAL A 69 5.33 -2.72 -3.24
N ASN A 70 4.20 -3.10 -3.83
CA ASN A 70 3.92 -2.95 -5.24
C ASN A 70 3.11 -1.67 -5.45
N LEU A 71 3.54 -0.79 -6.35
CA LEU A 71 2.84 0.47 -6.63
C LEU A 71 2.04 0.35 -7.92
N PRO A 72 0.71 0.33 -7.85
CA PRO A 72 -0.15 0.27 -9.03
C PRO A 72 -0.26 1.63 -9.73
N GLU A 73 -0.43 1.60 -11.03
CA GLU A 73 -0.83 2.75 -11.85
C GLU A 73 -2.33 3.07 -11.72
N PRO A 74 -2.77 4.28 -12.11
CA PRO A 74 -4.17 4.70 -12.02
C PRO A 74 -5.15 3.82 -12.81
N ASN A 75 -4.73 3.22 -13.93
CA ASN A 75 -5.55 2.31 -14.74
C ASN A 75 -5.87 0.98 -14.04
N MET A 76 -5.09 0.62 -13.00
CA MET A 76 -5.25 -0.60 -12.20
C MET A 76 -6.24 -0.45 -11.03
N TRP A 77 -6.99 0.65 -10.93
CA TRP A 77 -7.88 0.88 -9.80
C TRP A 77 -8.96 -0.21 -9.63
N ARG A 78 -9.37 -0.86 -10.72
CA ARG A 78 -10.37 -1.94 -10.69
C ARG A 78 -9.81 -3.22 -10.06
N GLU A 79 -8.56 -3.57 -10.35
CA GLU A 79 -7.84 -4.69 -9.75
C GLU A 79 -7.63 -4.46 -8.25
N VAL A 80 -7.28 -3.23 -7.87
CA VAL A 80 -7.18 -2.81 -6.48
C VAL A 80 -8.51 -2.89 -5.76
N GLU A 81 -9.60 -2.41 -6.37
CA GLU A 81 -10.94 -2.43 -5.78
C GLU A 81 -11.50 -3.85 -5.58
N LYS A 82 -11.16 -4.80 -6.46
CA LYS A 82 -11.51 -6.22 -6.26
C LYS A 82 -10.87 -6.79 -4.97
N LEU A 83 -9.71 -6.29 -4.56
CA LEU A 83 -9.03 -6.70 -3.33
C LEU A 83 -9.61 -6.02 -2.07
N ALA A 84 -10.21 -4.85 -2.19
CA ALA A 84 -10.64 -4.03 -1.07
C ALA A 84 -11.60 -4.75 -0.08
N PRO A 85 -12.61 -5.55 -0.52
CA PRO A 85 -13.51 -6.27 0.38
C PRO A 85 -12.95 -7.61 0.88
N LEU A 86 -11.67 -7.94 0.59
CA LEU A 86 -11.11 -9.25 0.89
C LEU A 86 -10.20 -9.22 2.13
N THR A 87 -10.27 -10.30 2.91
CA THR A 87 -9.32 -10.58 3.99
C THR A 87 -8.69 -11.95 3.82
N GLY A 88 -7.39 -12.07 4.13
CA GLY A 88 -6.71 -13.37 4.24
C GLY A 88 -6.85 -14.01 5.63
N LYS A 89 -7.57 -13.38 6.57
CA LYS A 89 -7.86 -13.96 7.89
C LYS A 89 -9.02 -14.94 7.80
N ASN A 90 -8.81 -16.15 8.33
CA ASN A 90 -9.84 -17.18 8.48
C ASN A 90 -9.76 -17.75 9.90
N PRO A 91 -10.82 -17.61 10.73
CA PRO A 91 -12.09 -16.94 10.43
C PRO A 91 -11.95 -15.43 10.21
N VAL A 92 -12.91 -14.83 9.48
CA VAL A 92 -12.97 -13.38 9.30
C VAL A 92 -13.18 -12.72 10.67
N PRO A 93 -12.33 -11.74 11.07
CA PRO A 93 -12.49 -11.06 12.35
C PRO A 93 -13.88 -10.43 12.51
N GLN A 94 -14.46 -10.50 13.70
CA GLN A 94 -15.82 -10.03 13.97
C GLN A 94 -16.04 -8.56 13.57
N ILE A 95 -15.03 -7.70 13.80
CA ILE A 95 -15.07 -6.28 13.43
C ILE A 95 -15.16 -6.06 11.91
N LYS A 96 -14.74 -7.04 11.11
CA LYS A 96 -14.74 -7.02 9.64
C LYS A 96 -15.87 -7.83 9.00
N ALA A 97 -16.56 -8.68 9.75
CA ALA A 97 -17.47 -9.69 9.22
C ALA A 97 -18.63 -9.14 8.36
N LYS A 98 -19.04 -7.87 8.58
CA LYS A 98 -20.11 -7.24 7.78
C LYS A 98 -19.68 -6.74 6.40
N GLN A 99 -18.38 -6.50 6.19
CA GLN A 99 -17.87 -5.83 5.00
C GLN A 99 -16.83 -6.64 4.25
N PHE A 100 -16.21 -7.62 4.90
CA PHE A 100 -15.11 -8.40 4.32
C PHE A 100 -15.49 -9.87 4.22
N ARG A 101 -14.97 -10.52 3.19
CA ARG A 101 -15.02 -11.97 3.03
C ARG A 101 -13.60 -12.54 2.98
N PHE A 102 -13.46 -13.78 3.46
CA PHE A 102 -12.21 -14.51 3.33
C PHE A 102 -11.91 -14.84 1.87
N GLU A 103 -10.70 -14.61 1.47
CA GLU A 103 -10.15 -15.03 0.18
C GLU A 103 -8.66 -15.31 0.34
N LYS A 104 -8.26 -16.52 -0.07
CA LYS A 104 -6.86 -16.94 -0.07
C LYS A 104 -6.17 -16.55 -1.38
N ASP A 105 -6.81 -16.82 -2.52
CA ASP A 105 -6.28 -16.53 -3.85
C ASP A 105 -6.61 -15.09 -4.29
N LYS A 106 -5.93 -14.15 -3.70
CA LYS A 106 -6.13 -12.74 -4.00
C LYS A 106 -5.53 -12.31 -5.34
N PHE A 107 -4.48 -12.98 -5.80
CA PHE A 107 -3.94 -12.75 -7.13
C PHE A 107 -4.95 -13.16 -8.22
N GLY A 108 -5.49 -14.37 -8.14
CA GLY A 108 -6.50 -14.84 -9.10
C GLY A 108 -7.75 -13.97 -9.13
N VAL A 109 -8.31 -13.61 -7.94
CA VAL A 109 -9.52 -12.76 -7.87
C VAL A 109 -9.27 -11.37 -8.44
N SER A 110 -8.11 -10.76 -8.19
CA SER A 110 -7.78 -9.44 -8.73
C SER A 110 -7.49 -9.47 -10.23
N GLY A 111 -7.02 -10.59 -10.76
CA GLY A 111 -6.51 -10.72 -12.12
C GLY A 111 -5.04 -10.27 -12.24
N LEU A 112 -4.33 -10.18 -11.10
CA LEU A 112 -2.91 -9.88 -11.07
C LEU A 112 -2.09 -11.17 -11.11
N THR A 113 -0.91 -11.11 -11.70
CA THR A 113 0.02 -12.24 -11.86
C THR A 113 1.12 -12.18 -10.80
N PRO A 114 1.28 -13.22 -9.96
CA PRO A 114 2.43 -13.28 -9.06
C PRO A 114 3.68 -13.64 -9.84
N ILE A 115 4.76 -12.87 -9.66
CA ILE A 115 6.11 -13.18 -10.15
C ILE A 115 7.09 -13.26 -8.99
N ALA A 116 8.10 -14.11 -9.12
CA ALA A 116 9.10 -14.31 -8.06
C ALA A 116 9.85 -13.01 -7.74
N SER A 117 10.05 -12.75 -6.47
CA SER A 117 10.99 -11.74 -5.98
C SER A 117 12.44 -12.25 -6.13
N GLU A 118 13.41 -11.34 -6.08
CA GLU A 118 14.84 -11.70 -6.18
C GLU A 118 15.46 -11.96 -4.82
N ILE A 119 15.02 -11.28 -3.76
CA ILE A 119 15.66 -11.29 -2.45
C ILE A 119 14.72 -11.77 -1.34
N VAL A 120 13.41 -11.44 -1.43
CA VAL A 120 12.42 -11.84 -0.43
C VAL A 120 11.52 -12.95 -0.96
N GLN A 121 10.80 -13.64 -0.05
CA GLN A 121 9.94 -14.77 -0.46
C GLN A 121 8.57 -14.33 -1.02
N PRO A 122 7.89 -13.29 -0.48
CA PRO A 122 6.60 -12.86 -1.04
C PRO A 122 6.73 -12.44 -2.50
N ALA A 123 5.79 -12.87 -3.36
CA ALA A 123 5.79 -12.56 -4.78
C ALA A 123 5.49 -11.08 -5.06
N ARG A 124 6.04 -10.55 -6.15
CA ARG A 124 5.71 -9.26 -6.75
C ARG A 124 4.42 -9.38 -7.58
N ALA A 125 3.71 -8.29 -7.77
CA ALA A 125 2.55 -8.22 -8.69
C ALA A 125 3.01 -7.69 -10.05
N GLU A 126 3.11 -8.56 -11.06
CA GLU A 126 3.73 -8.29 -12.37
C GLU A 126 3.26 -6.98 -13.02
N GLN A 127 1.97 -6.70 -12.96
CA GLN A 127 1.36 -5.54 -13.62
C GLN A 127 1.69 -4.20 -12.93
N CYS A 128 2.20 -4.21 -11.69
CA CYS A 128 2.64 -2.99 -11.04
C CYS A 128 3.98 -2.54 -11.64
N PRO A 129 4.13 -1.30 -12.09
CA PRO A 129 5.38 -0.86 -12.72
C PRO A 129 6.53 -0.61 -11.74
N VAL A 130 6.24 -0.56 -10.44
CA VAL A 130 7.26 -0.39 -9.39
C VAL A 130 7.03 -1.41 -8.28
N HIS A 131 8.11 -2.12 -7.90
CA HIS A 131 8.12 -3.05 -6.78
C HIS A 131 9.29 -2.73 -5.87
N MET A 132 9.04 -2.71 -4.57
CA MET A 132 10.08 -2.53 -3.54
C MET A 132 10.08 -3.77 -2.64
N GLU A 133 11.12 -4.60 -2.76
CA GLU A 133 11.36 -5.71 -1.84
C GLU A 133 11.91 -5.16 -0.53
N ALA A 134 11.35 -5.59 0.58
CA ALA A 134 11.61 -4.98 1.87
C ALA A 134 11.64 -5.98 3.02
N ARG A 135 12.35 -5.63 4.09
CA ARG A 135 12.38 -6.33 5.38
C ARG A 135 11.87 -5.45 6.51
N VAL A 136 11.04 -6.02 7.37
CA VAL A 136 10.57 -5.35 8.59
C VAL A 136 11.74 -5.26 9.56
N THR A 137 12.09 -4.04 9.94
CA THR A 137 13.11 -3.75 10.95
C THR A 137 12.48 -3.62 12.33
N LYS A 138 11.25 -3.09 12.42
CA LYS A 138 10.55 -2.90 13.69
C LYS A 138 9.04 -2.82 13.52
N LEU A 139 8.32 -3.32 14.52
CA LEU A 139 6.87 -3.16 14.66
C LEU A 139 6.58 -2.28 15.87
N HIS A 140 5.88 -1.17 15.64
CA HIS A 140 5.52 -0.21 16.68
C HIS A 140 4.02 -0.25 16.94
N ARG A 141 3.60 -0.42 18.19
CA ARG A 141 2.18 -0.28 18.55
C ARG A 141 1.75 1.18 18.40
N MET A 142 0.65 1.38 17.70
CA MET A 142 0.03 2.70 17.55
C MET A 142 -1.02 2.90 18.66
N GLY A 143 -0.97 4.07 19.32
CA GLY A 143 -1.92 4.47 20.36
C GLY A 143 -3.12 5.24 19.80
N GLY A 144 -4.05 5.56 20.69
CA GLY A 144 -5.22 6.40 20.42
C GLY A 144 -6.55 5.64 20.55
N GLU A 145 -7.48 6.24 21.30
CA GLU A 145 -8.78 5.62 21.60
C GLU A 145 -9.60 5.29 20.35
N LYS A 146 -9.59 6.20 19.36
CA LYS A 146 -10.32 5.98 18.08
C LYS A 146 -9.75 4.81 17.29
N LEU A 147 -8.43 4.63 17.31
CA LEU A 147 -7.77 3.51 16.64
C LEU A 147 -8.05 2.18 17.38
N GLN A 148 -8.09 2.20 18.71
CA GLN A 148 -8.46 1.02 19.50
C GLN A 148 -9.88 0.53 19.21
N LYS A 149 -10.82 1.44 18.95
CA LYS A 149 -12.20 1.09 18.50
C LYS A 149 -12.24 0.40 17.13
N LEU A 150 -11.17 0.52 16.33
CA LEU A 150 -10.98 -0.18 15.04
C LEU A 150 -10.21 -1.51 15.18
N GLY A 151 -9.94 -1.96 16.41
CA GLY A 151 -9.19 -3.20 16.68
C GLY A 151 -7.71 -3.00 16.92
N GLY A 152 -7.25 -1.74 17.13
CA GLY A 152 -5.84 -1.42 17.31
C GLY A 152 -5.08 -1.31 15.98
N GLY A 153 -3.80 -0.94 16.09
CA GLY A 153 -2.96 -0.78 14.92
C GLY A 153 -1.47 -0.80 15.25
N LEU A 154 -0.69 -1.04 14.23
CA LEU A 154 0.76 -0.99 14.28
C LEU A 154 1.34 -0.22 13.09
N ALA A 155 2.49 0.39 13.28
CA ALA A 155 3.35 0.86 12.21
C ALA A 155 4.49 -0.14 12.02
N ALA A 156 4.58 -0.72 10.83
CA ALA A 156 5.71 -1.55 10.44
C ALA A 156 6.75 -0.65 9.78
N GLU A 157 7.92 -0.56 10.38
CA GLU A 157 9.11 0.05 9.81
C GLU A 157 9.78 -0.99 8.92
N VAL A 158 9.92 -0.69 7.64
CA VAL A 158 10.50 -1.61 6.65
C VAL A 158 11.63 -0.95 5.90
N GLU A 159 12.76 -1.64 5.79
CA GLU A 159 13.90 -1.23 4.99
C GLU A 159 13.74 -1.78 3.57
N ILE A 160 13.84 -0.90 2.57
CA ILE A 160 13.85 -1.28 1.16
C ILE A 160 15.23 -1.84 0.82
N ILE A 161 15.26 -3.05 0.30
CA ILE A 161 16.52 -3.75 -0.05
C ILE A 161 16.72 -3.93 -1.56
N ARG A 162 15.62 -3.80 -2.33
CA ARG A 162 15.65 -3.87 -3.80
C ARG A 162 14.48 -3.10 -4.38
N VAL A 163 14.73 -2.35 -5.44
CA VAL A 163 13.68 -1.66 -6.21
C VAL A 163 13.72 -2.16 -7.64
N HIS A 164 12.55 -2.55 -8.17
CA HIS A 164 12.34 -2.88 -9.57
C HIS A 164 11.42 -1.81 -10.16
N VAL A 165 11.79 -1.31 -11.33
CA VAL A 165 11.02 -0.28 -12.05
C VAL A 165 10.88 -0.72 -13.50
N ALA A 166 9.70 -0.53 -14.08
CA ALA A 166 9.47 -0.77 -15.50
C ALA A 166 10.47 0.03 -16.34
N ALA A 167 11.11 -0.61 -17.30
CA ALA A 167 12.26 -0.05 -18.02
C ALA A 167 11.95 1.26 -18.75
N ASP A 168 10.73 1.44 -19.23
CA ASP A 168 10.25 2.64 -19.91
C ASP A 168 10.07 3.87 -18.98
N LEU A 169 10.00 3.64 -17.66
CA LEU A 169 9.96 4.70 -16.64
C LEU A 169 11.37 5.18 -16.25
N VAL A 170 12.42 4.44 -16.58
CA VAL A 170 13.78 4.74 -16.15
C VAL A 170 14.49 5.65 -17.18
N VAL A 171 15.14 6.70 -16.69
CA VAL A 171 16.01 7.58 -17.47
C VAL A 171 17.43 7.52 -16.90
N GLY A 172 18.41 7.32 -17.76
CA GLY A 172 19.80 7.11 -17.35
C GLY A 172 19.95 5.80 -16.56
N GLU A 173 20.72 5.83 -15.47
CA GLU A 173 21.02 4.63 -14.69
C GLU A 173 20.03 4.38 -13.52
N SER A 174 19.44 5.45 -12.95
CA SER A 174 18.67 5.31 -11.68
C SER A 174 17.57 6.35 -11.47
N TYR A 175 17.25 7.15 -12.46
CA TYR A 175 16.23 8.20 -12.35
C TYR A 175 14.88 7.71 -12.91
N ILE A 176 13.80 7.95 -12.17
CA ILE A 176 12.43 7.67 -12.64
C ILE A 176 11.88 8.95 -13.26
N ASP A 177 11.42 8.86 -14.52
CA ASP A 177 10.83 9.98 -15.24
C ASP A 177 9.47 10.38 -14.63
N PRO A 178 9.38 11.55 -13.96
CA PRO A 178 8.16 11.96 -13.30
C PRO A 178 7.03 12.32 -14.28
N SER A 179 7.34 12.51 -15.56
CA SER A 179 6.33 12.76 -16.60
C SER A 179 5.63 11.49 -17.06
N LYS A 180 6.25 10.32 -16.86
CA LYS A 180 5.72 9.01 -17.23
C LYS A 180 5.11 8.26 -16.05
N TRP A 181 5.54 8.57 -14.83
CA TRP A 181 5.06 7.92 -13.62
C TRP A 181 3.91 8.67 -12.97
N SER A 182 2.79 7.98 -12.75
CA SER A 182 1.68 8.46 -11.94
C SER A 182 1.22 7.33 -11.00
N PRO A 183 1.29 7.50 -9.68
CA PRO A 183 0.73 6.53 -8.75
C PRO A 183 -0.80 6.59 -8.78
N LEU A 184 -1.45 5.48 -8.44
CA LEU A 184 -2.86 5.48 -8.06
C LEU A 184 -3.01 6.21 -6.73
N ILE A 185 -3.88 7.24 -6.68
CA ILE A 185 -4.11 8.07 -5.49
C ILE A 185 -5.46 7.69 -4.87
N TYR A 186 -5.48 7.53 -3.54
CA TYR A 186 -6.68 7.34 -2.74
C TYR A 186 -6.99 8.63 -1.96
N ASN A 187 -8.17 9.21 -2.22
CA ASN A 187 -8.60 10.47 -1.60
C ASN A 187 -10.07 10.35 -1.20
N PHE A 188 -10.35 10.35 0.10
CA PHE A 188 -11.70 10.24 0.67
C PHE A 188 -12.57 9.14 0.03
N ARG A 189 -12.04 7.92 -0.09
CA ARG A 189 -12.69 6.73 -0.69
C ARG A 189 -12.92 6.80 -2.19
N HIS A 190 -12.21 7.67 -2.89
CA HIS A 190 -12.20 7.74 -4.35
C HIS A 190 -10.78 7.58 -4.89
N TYR A 191 -10.69 7.05 -6.10
CA TYR A 191 -9.42 6.88 -6.78
C TYR A 191 -9.18 8.04 -7.74
N PHE A 192 -7.94 8.52 -7.77
CA PHE A 192 -7.48 9.62 -8.63
C PHE A 192 -6.13 9.26 -9.24
N ARG A 193 -5.73 10.07 -10.22
CA ARG A 193 -4.39 10.12 -10.78
C ARG A 193 -3.80 11.51 -10.53
N LEU A 194 -2.48 11.65 -10.67
CA LEU A 194 -1.87 12.98 -10.75
C LEU A 194 -2.33 13.68 -12.03
N ALA A 195 -2.42 15.00 -11.99
CA ALA A 195 -2.64 15.80 -13.20
C ALA A 195 -1.43 15.68 -14.13
N ASP A 196 -1.68 15.71 -15.45
CA ASP A 196 -0.63 15.56 -16.46
C ASP A 196 0.28 16.79 -16.58
N LYS A 197 0.03 17.84 -15.80
CA LYS A 197 0.78 19.09 -15.83
C LYS A 197 1.68 19.23 -14.60
N GLU A 198 2.99 19.28 -14.83
CA GLU A 198 3.96 19.69 -13.84
C GLU A 198 3.72 21.15 -13.41
N LEU A 199 3.73 21.43 -12.12
CA LEU A 199 3.59 22.79 -11.59
C LEU A 199 4.93 23.51 -11.47
N GLY A 200 6.02 22.77 -11.32
CA GLY A 200 7.38 23.29 -11.19
C GLY A 200 8.34 22.27 -10.58
N LYS A 201 9.62 22.54 -10.71
CA LYS A 201 10.69 21.71 -10.17
C LYS A 201 11.14 22.19 -8.80
N THR A 202 11.40 21.26 -7.89
CA THR A 202 12.04 21.59 -6.61
C THR A 202 13.52 21.92 -6.83
N PHE A 203 14.17 22.55 -5.83
CA PHE A 203 15.61 22.84 -5.88
C PHE A 203 16.49 21.59 -5.92
N ARG A 204 15.93 20.41 -5.62
CA ARG A 204 16.61 19.10 -5.66
C ARG A 204 16.26 18.27 -6.89
N ALA A 205 15.39 18.77 -7.78
CA ALA A 205 15.06 18.03 -9.00
C ALA A 205 16.31 17.81 -9.84
N GLU A 206 16.51 16.61 -10.33
CA GLU A 206 17.58 16.28 -11.25
C GLU A 206 17.42 17.05 -12.57
N LYS A 207 18.53 17.40 -13.21
CA LYS A 207 18.56 18.24 -14.41
C LYS A 207 18.39 17.41 -15.68
#